data_251dd98c7718dea50abb25b5319c9357
#
_entry.id   251dd98c7718dea50abb25b5319c9357
#
_cell.length_a   1.000
_cell.length_b   1.000
_cell.length_c   1.000
_cell.angle_alpha   90.00
_cell.angle_beta   90.00
_cell.angle_gamma   90.00
#
_symmetry.space_group_name_H-M   'P 1'
#
loop_
_entity.id
_entity.type
_entity.pdbx_description
1 polymer ?
#
loop_
_entity_poly.entity_id
_entity_poly.type
_entity_poly.pdbx_seq_one_letter_code
_entity_poly.pdbx_strand_id
1 'polypeptide(L)'
;MIKVLSMMKRKEDLSLDQFRHWLTQEHVKFARQIPGLLRFVVNIPETDSPDNPFDAVNELYFDDEAAMQNAFSSEAGKASGADALAHISARSRLITVEHRLID
;
A
#
# COMPACT_ATOMS: atom_id res chain seq x y z
N MET A 1 -13.98 -6.06 10.09
CA MET A 1 -13.00 -5.97 9.01
C MET A 1 -11.92 -4.98 9.37
N ILE A 2 -10.68 -5.35 9.11
CA ILE A 2 -9.51 -4.50 9.36
C ILE A 2 -9.09 -3.83 8.06
N LYS A 3 -8.71 -2.56 8.15
CA LYS A 3 -8.19 -1.78 7.04
C LYS A 3 -6.83 -1.23 7.42
N VAL A 4 -5.80 -1.66 6.72
CA VAL A 4 -4.45 -1.12 6.89
C VAL A 4 -4.27 0.05 5.93
N LEU A 5 -3.88 1.20 6.46
CA LEU A 5 -3.45 2.33 5.65
C LEU A 5 -1.92 2.29 5.58
N SER A 6 -1.39 2.35 4.37
CA SER A 6 0.05 2.36 4.13
C SER A 6 0.40 3.63 3.36
N MET A 7 1.07 4.55 4.02
CA MET A 7 1.50 5.81 3.43
C MET A 7 2.93 5.63 2.93
N MET A 8 3.17 5.91 1.65
CA MET A 8 4.45 5.68 0.98
C MET A 8 5.01 6.98 0.41
N LYS A 9 6.34 7.14 0.58
CA LYS A 9 7.10 8.18 -0.10
C LYS A 9 8.06 7.50 -1.06
N ARG A 10 8.04 7.90 -2.33
CA ARG A 10 8.88 7.30 -3.37
C ARG A 10 10.35 7.60 -3.15
N LYS A 11 11.23 6.79 -3.74
CA LYS A 11 12.65 7.11 -3.82
C LYS A 11 12.88 8.36 -4.66
N GLU A 12 13.94 9.10 -4.34
CA GLU A 12 14.24 10.37 -4.99
C GLU A 12 14.51 10.25 -6.48
N ASP A 13 15.04 9.10 -6.94
CA ASP A 13 15.34 8.84 -8.35
C ASP A 13 14.11 8.45 -9.17
N LEU A 14 12.94 8.34 -8.56
CA LEU A 14 11.68 8.04 -9.26
C LEU A 14 10.84 9.31 -9.40
N SER A 15 10.36 9.56 -10.63
CA SER A 15 9.30 10.54 -10.83
C SER A 15 7.97 10.02 -10.28
N LEU A 16 7.00 10.90 -10.09
CA LEU A 16 5.65 10.48 -9.67
C LEU A 16 5.03 9.55 -10.71
N ASP A 17 5.23 9.81 -12.00
CA ASP A 17 4.71 8.95 -13.07
C ASP A 17 5.35 7.57 -13.04
N GLN A 18 6.67 7.48 -12.83
CA GLN A 18 7.35 6.20 -12.68
C GLN A 18 6.87 5.44 -11.44
N PHE A 19 6.68 6.13 -10.33
CA PHE A 19 6.17 5.55 -9.10
C PHE A 19 4.73 5.04 -9.27
N ARG A 20 3.87 5.82 -9.93
CA ARG A 20 2.48 5.43 -10.23
C ARG A 20 2.46 4.18 -11.12
N HIS A 21 3.30 4.16 -12.16
CA HIS A 21 3.38 3.00 -13.05
C HIS A 21 3.79 1.75 -12.27
N TRP A 22 4.83 1.85 -11.46
CA TRP A 22 5.27 0.73 -10.63
C TRP A 22 4.14 0.24 -9.71
N LEU A 23 3.53 1.14 -8.95
CA LEU A 23 2.54 0.78 -7.95
C LEU A 23 1.29 0.13 -8.58
N THR A 24 0.82 0.67 -9.69
CA THR A 24 -0.44 0.24 -10.32
C THR A 24 -0.26 -0.90 -11.32
N GLN A 25 0.93 -1.07 -11.91
CA GLN A 25 1.16 -2.06 -12.97
C GLN A 25 2.08 -3.19 -12.54
N GLU A 26 3.06 -2.91 -11.68
CA GLU A 26 4.06 -3.91 -11.28
C GLU A 26 3.78 -4.45 -9.88
N HIS A 27 3.68 -3.57 -8.88
CA HIS A 27 3.48 -3.97 -7.50
C HIS A 27 2.17 -4.71 -7.27
N VAL A 28 1.15 -4.39 -8.02
CA VAL A 28 -0.15 -5.06 -7.94
C VAL A 28 -0.05 -6.57 -8.18
N LYS A 29 0.94 -7.01 -8.95
CA LYS A 29 1.18 -8.44 -9.23
C LYS A 29 1.57 -9.18 -7.95
N PHE A 30 2.36 -8.53 -7.09
CA PHE A 30 2.70 -9.08 -5.77
C PHE A 30 1.49 -9.07 -4.84
N ALA A 31 0.74 -7.97 -4.82
CA ALA A 31 -0.42 -7.83 -3.95
C ALA A 31 -1.47 -8.93 -4.23
N ARG A 32 -1.68 -9.28 -5.49
CA ARG A 32 -2.63 -10.32 -5.90
C ARG A 32 -2.30 -11.70 -5.34
N GLN A 33 -1.07 -11.94 -4.95
CA GLN A 33 -0.63 -13.23 -4.41
C GLN A 33 -0.79 -13.31 -2.88
N ILE A 34 -1.07 -12.20 -2.23
CA ILE A 34 -1.14 -12.16 -0.75
C ILE A 34 -2.42 -12.88 -0.29
N PRO A 35 -2.27 -13.96 0.53
CA PRO A 35 -3.45 -14.67 1.03
C PRO A 35 -4.23 -13.79 2.00
N GLY A 36 -5.56 -13.83 1.90
CA GLY A 36 -6.44 -13.11 2.82
C GLY A 36 -6.60 -11.62 2.52
N LEU A 37 -5.89 -11.08 1.54
CA LEU A 37 -6.10 -9.70 1.10
C LEU A 37 -7.39 -9.63 0.28
N LEU A 38 -8.42 -8.97 0.82
CA LEU A 38 -9.75 -8.94 0.24
C LEU A 38 -9.92 -7.82 -0.78
N ARG A 39 -9.25 -6.70 -0.53
CA ARG A 39 -9.35 -5.51 -1.36
C ARG A 39 -8.08 -4.70 -1.21
N PHE A 40 -7.58 -4.16 -2.33
CA PHE A 40 -6.41 -3.31 -2.36
C PHE A 40 -6.73 -2.08 -3.19
N VAL A 41 -6.65 -0.91 -2.56
CA VAL A 41 -6.95 0.38 -3.18
C VAL A 41 -5.75 1.28 -2.99
N VAL A 42 -5.34 1.97 -4.04
CA VAL A 42 -4.25 2.94 -3.95
C VAL A 42 -4.77 4.33 -4.29
N ASN A 43 -4.29 5.31 -3.53
CA ASN A 43 -4.62 6.72 -3.72
C ASN A 43 -3.31 7.45 -3.99
N ILE A 44 -3.19 8.08 -5.16
CA ILE A 44 -1.98 8.75 -5.61
C ILE A 44 -2.33 10.19 -5.94
N PRO A 45 -1.54 11.20 -5.50
CA PRO A 45 -1.79 12.58 -5.85
C PRO A 45 -1.82 12.76 -7.37
N GLU A 46 -2.75 13.54 -7.85
CA GLU A 46 -2.82 13.86 -9.27
C GLU A 46 -1.68 14.78 -9.69
N THR A 47 -1.30 15.71 -8.79
CA THR A 47 -0.25 16.68 -9.03
C THR A 47 0.94 16.40 -8.13
N ASP A 48 2.14 16.38 -8.71
CA ASP A 48 3.39 16.25 -7.98
C ASP A 48 3.75 17.59 -7.34
N SER A 49 3.48 17.72 -6.04
CA SER A 49 3.76 18.92 -5.28
C SER A 49 4.76 18.60 -4.16
N PRO A 50 5.76 19.49 -3.93
CA PRO A 50 6.68 19.30 -2.81
C PRO A 50 5.98 19.38 -1.44
N ASP A 51 4.76 19.93 -1.40
CA ASP A 51 3.98 20.00 -0.17
C ASP A 51 3.23 18.71 0.15
N ASN A 52 3.18 17.75 -0.78
CA ASN A 52 2.56 16.46 -0.52
C ASN A 52 3.42 15.66 0.47
N PRO A 53 2.86 15.27 1.63
CA PRO A 53 3.65 14.52 2.63
C PRO A 53 3.97 13.09 2.18
N PHE A 54 3.15 12.52 1.29
CA PHE A 54 3.33 11.18 0.75
C PHE A 54 2.99 11.15 -0.73
N ASP A 55 3.49 10.13 -1.42
CA ASP A 55 3.21 9.91 -2.84
C ASP A 55 2.10 8.89 -3.08
N ALA A 56 1.73 8.15 -2.05
CA ALA A 56 0.58 7.24 -2.09
C ALA A 56 0.06 6.95 -0.70
N VAL A 57 -1.25 6.74 -0.63
CA VAL A 57 -1.91 6.16 0.54
C VAL A 57 -2.65 4.91 0.05
N ASN A 58 -2.21 3.75 0.51
CA ASN A 58 -2.77 2.46 0.13
C ASN A 58 -3.73 1.97 1.20
N GLU A 59 -4.80 1.32 0.77
CA GLU A 59 -5.80 0.72 1.65
C GLU A 59 -5.81 -0.78 1.40
N LEU A 60 -5.54 -1.57 2.44
CA LEU A 60 -5.53 -3.02 2.39
C LEU A 60 -6.58 -3.56 3.36
N TYR A 61 -7.48 -4.39 2.86
CA TYR A 61 -8.61 -4.89 3.64
C TYR A 61 -8.43 -6.36 3.96
N PHE A 62 -8.64 -6.71 5.24
CA PHE A 62 -8.57 -8.07 5.76
C PHE A 62 -9.80 -8.36 6.63
N ASP A 63 -10.19 -9.62 6.79
CA ASP A 63 -11.31 -10.01 7.64
C ASP A 63 -11.12 -9.58 9.09
N ASP A 64 -9.91 -9.82 9.61
CA ASP A 64 -9.56 -9.53 11.00
C ASP A 64 -8.05 -9.39 11.14
N GLU A 65 -7.59 -9.11 12.36
CA GLU A 65 -6.17 -8.92 12.64
C GLU A 65 -5.35 -10.19 12.41
N ALA A 66 -5.91 -11.36 12.72
CA ALA A 66 -5.23 -12.63 12.49
C ALA A 66 -4.99 -12.87 10.99
N ALA A 67 -5.98 -12.59 10.15
CA ALA A 67 -5.84 -12.69 8.69
C ALA A 67 -4.78 -11.72 8.17
N MET A 68 -4.74 -10.50 8.70
CA MET A 68 -3.73 -9.50 8.36
C MET A 68 -2.32 -9.99 8.73
N GLN A 69 -2.12 -10.49 9.93
CA GLN A 69 -0.83 -10.99 10.38
C GLN A 69 -0.37 -12.18 9.54
N ASN A 70 -1.26 -13.11 9.24
CA ASN A 70 -0.96 -14.24 8.36
C ASN A 70 -0.57 -13.78 6.96
N ALA A 71 -1.27 -12.78 6.42
CA ALA A 71 -0.97 -12.23 5.10
C ALA A 71 0.45 -11.63 5.05
N PHE A 72 0.81 -10.80 6.01
CA PHE A 72 2.12 -10.14 6.02
C PHE A 72 3.27 -11.09 6.34
N SER A 73 3.01 -12.16 7.09
CA SER A 73 4.04 -13.17 7.39
C SER A 73 4.18 -14.25 6.31
N SER A 74 3.27 -14.32 5.36
CA SER A 74 3.34 -15.26 4.24
C SER A 74 4.50 -14.93 3.30
N GLU A 75 4.93 -15.90 2.49
CA GLU A 75 5.97 -15.67 1.49
C GLU A 75 5.56 -14.57 0.51
N ALA A 76 4.30 -14.58 0.08
CA ALA A 76 3.77 -13.56 -0.83
C ALA A 76 3.76 -12.17 -0.18
N GLY A 77 3.40 -12.09 1.11
CA GLY A 77 3.44 -10.84 1.86
C GLY A 77 4.84 -10.29 2.00
N LYS A 78 5.81 -11.16 2.28
CA LYS A 78 7.23 -10.77 2.37
C LYS A 78 7.78 -10.31 1.02
N ALA A 79 7.43 -11.00 -0.06
CA ALA A 79 7.85 -10.63 -1.42
C ALA A 79 7.26 -9.25 -1.80
N SER A 80 6.00 -9.02 -1.47
CA SER A 80 5.36 -7.72 -1.69
C SER A 80 6.05 -6.61 -0.91
N GLY A 81 6.37 -6.88 0.36
CA GLY A 81 7.10 -5.93 1.20
C GLY A 81 8.48 -5.60 0.64
N ALA A 82 9.22 -6.61 0.17
CA ALA A 82 10.53 -6.41 -0.44
C ALA A 82 10.45 -5.57 -1.71
N ASP A 83 9.47 -5.82 -2.56
CA ASP A 83 9.24 -5.01 -3.76
C ASP A 83 8.94 -3.56 -3.41
N ALA A 84 8.11 -3.34 -2.39
CA ALA A 84 7.82 -1.99 -1.91
C ALA A 84 9.10 -1.27 -1.45
N LEU A 85 9.90 -1.94 -0.61
CA LEU A 85 11.13 -1.34 -0.08
C LEU A 85 12.14 -0.97 -1.17
N ALA A 86 12.10 -1.65 -2.31
CA ALA A 86 12.96 -1.34 -3.45
C ALA A 86 12.57 -0.02 -4.16
N HIS A 87 11.37 0.50 -3.90
CA HIS A 87 10.83 1.66 -4.64
C HIS A 87 10.45 2.85 -3.77
N ILE A 88 10.53 2.71 -2.44
CA ILE A 88 10.13 3.77 -1.50
C ILE A 88 11.29 4.20 -0.62
N SER A 89 11.27 5.46 -0.20
CA SER A 89 12.23 6.02 0.75
C SER A 89 11.70 6.00 2.18
N ALA A 90 10.37 6.01 2.35
CA ALA A 90 9.74 5.99 3.66
C ALA A 90 8.35 5.35 3.56
N ARG A 91 7.93 4.72 4.64
CA ARG A 91 6.60 4.14 4.77
C ARG A 91 6.12 4.26 6.21
N SER A 92 4.84 4.62 6.36
CA SER A 92 4.13 4.57 7.63
C SER A 92 2.90 3.69 7.47
N ARG A 93 2.54 2.94 8.51
CA ARG A 93 1.36 2.09 8.51
C ARG A 93 0.48 2.42 9.69
N LEU A 94 -0.83 2.32 9.47
CA LEU A 94 -1.83 2.48 10.51
C LEU A 94 -2.89 1.39 10.35
N ILE A 95 -3.09 0.60 11.38
CA ILE A 95 -4.13 -0.43 11.41
C ILE A 95 -5.41 0.23 11.91
N THR A 96 -6.47 0.14 11.10
CA THR A 96 -7.72 0.86 11.39
C THR A 96 -8.94 -0.04 11.22
N VAL A 97 -10.05 0.44 11.77
CA VAL A 97 -11.40 -0.02 11.46
C VAL A 97 -12.13 1.17 10.85
N GLU A 98 -12.73 0.96 9.70
CA GLU A 98 -13.45 2.02 8.99
C GLU A 98 -14.76 2.38 9.69
N HIS A 99 -15.01 3.65 9.90
CA HIS A 99 -16.27 4.19 10.42
C HIS A 99 -16.88 5.06 9.33
N ARG A 100 -17.97 4.60 8.71
CA ARG A 100 -18.67 5.37 7.68
C ARG A 100 -19.69 6.26 8.33
N LEU A 101 -19.40 7.54 8.43
CA LEU A 101 -20.26 8.53 9.04
C LEU A 101 -21.26 9.13 8.03
N ILE A 102 -20.83 9.22 6.78
CA ILE A 102 -21.64 9.64 5.63
C ILE A 102 -21.25 8.75 4.45
N ASP A 103 -22.25 8.19 3.77
CA ASP A 103 -22.01 7.34 2.60
C ASP A 103 -21.65 8.16 1.35
#